data_82c367e1e2ebca369de5e7f5014a13ac
#
_entry.id   82c367e1e2ebca369de5e7f5014a13ac
#
_cell.length_a   1.000
_cell.length_b   1.000
_cell.length_c   1.000
_cell.angle_alpha   90.00
_cell.angle_beta   90.00
_cell.angle_gamma   90.00
#
_symmetry.space_group_name_H-M   'P 1'
#
loop_
_entity.id
_entity.type
_entity.pdbx_description
1 polymer ?
#
loop_
_entity_poly.entity_id
_entity_poly.type
_entity_poly.pdbx_seq_one_letter_code
_entity_poly.pdbx_strand_id
1 'polypeptide(L)'
;MKVWFPAALLAAIMAALPPPLAAQWPLHPQAGVPKGADGKPNLNAPFPRTADGHPDLSGVWDIISARNLEPNGPPPGRPPLVRGGDILGAFKDGLPIQPWAAKLRENRTNSQGLFDPDGNCMPQGPVEYHIDPQPFKIVQTPRQILYISESNYGLRTFYMDGRRLPEMGSVPPYWHGYSVGRWDGDTLVVESNNFHGVDPDNVDAKDLPDIFRSAGWLDHKGAPYTEELKLAERFRRPNFGTLEIEVTVDDAKAYTKPFTFRIIRRIVADGSEMVEYICHENQNFLKLTAPRR
;
A
#
# COMPACT_ATOMS: atom_id res chain seq x y z
N MET A 1 -42.91 -57.05 -2.29
CA MET A 1 -43.13 -55.62 -1.82
C MET A 1 -41.96 -54.79 -2.25
N LYS A 2 -42.11 -53.93 -3.27
CA LYS A 2 -41.09 -53.01 -3.72
C LYS A 2 -41.20 -51.72 -2.88
N VAL A 3 -40.17 -51.43 -2.10
CA VAL A 3 -40.10 -50.25 -1.26
C VAL A 3 -39.83 -49.03 -2.16
N TRP A 4 -40.84 -48.25 -2.43
CA TRP A 4 -40.76 -46.97 -3.12
C TRP A 4 -40.68 -45.83 -2.06
N PHE A 5 -39.51 -45.71 -1.40
CA PHE A 5 -39.17 -44.59 -0.58
C PHE A 5 -37.69 -44.38 -0.75
N PRO A 6 -37.22 -43.42 -1.55
CA PRO A 6 -36.63 -42.22 -0.98
C PRO A 6 -36.56 -40.96 -1.89
N ALA A 7 -37.00 -41.05 -3.15
CA ALA A 7 -36.80 -39.93 -4.07
C ALA A 7 -37.58 -38.67 -3.71
N ALA A 8 -38.79 -38.82 -3.17
CA ALA A 8 -39.61 -37.68 -2.76
C ALA A 8 -39.07 -36.96 -1.49
N LEU A 9 -38.44 -37.71 -0.58
CA LEU A 9 -37.85 -37.15 0.63
C LEU A 9 -36.57 -36.38 0.32
N LEU A 10 -35.74 -36.86 -0.61
CA LEU A 10 -34.55 -36.14 -1.08
C LEU A 10 -34.91 -34.85 -1.84
N ALA A 11 -35.97 -34.90 -2.66
CA ALA A 11 -36.44 -33.68 -3.34
C ALA A 11 -36.99 -32.62 -2.39
N ALA A 12 -37.69 -33.04 -1.31
CA ALA A 12 -38.20 -32.15 -0.30
C ALA A 12 -37.07 -31.53 0.57
N ILE A 13 -35.99 -32.27 0.83
CA ILE A 13 -34.82 -31.76 1.57
C ILE A 13 -34.02 -30.77 0.70
N MET A 14 -33.87 -30.99 -0.60
CA MET A 14 -33.23 -30.05 -1.50
C MET A 14 -34.03 -28.76 -1.72
N ALA A 15 -35.35 -28.82 -1.68
CA ALA A 15 -36.20 -27.64 -1.77
C ALA A 15 -36.28 -26.81 -0.46
N ALA A 16 -35.89 -27.40 0.67
CA ALA A 16 -35.83 -26.73 1.97
C ALA A 16 -34.46 -26.13 2.31
N LEU A 17 -33.44 -26.35 1.46
CA LEU A 17 -32.17 -25.62 1.62
C LEU A 17 -32.43 -24.16 1.28
N PRO A 18 -32.14 -23.22 2.23
CA PRO A 18 -32.19 -21.81 1.89
C PRO A 18 -31.27 -21.59 0.69
N PRO A 19 -31.64 -20.72 -0.28
CA PRO A 19 -30.69 -20.30 -1.30
C PRO A 19 -29.38 -19.97 -0.62
N PRO A 20 -28.21 -20.30 -1.22
CA PRO A 20 -26.95 -19.91 -0.63
C PRO A 20 -27.06 -18.43 -0.33
N LEU A 21 -27.06 -18.08 0.97
CA LEU A 21 -26.90 -16.72 1.41
C LEU A 21 -25.56 -16.32 0.81
N ALA A 22 -25.61 -15.71 -0.38
CA ALA A 22 -24.48 -15.01 -0.91
C ALA A 22 -24.22 -13.92 0.11
N ALA A 23 -23.31 -14.20 1.04
CA ALA A 23 -22.69 -13.19 1.88
C ALA A 23 -21.79 -12.35 0.97
N GLN A 24 -22.35 -11.93 -0.17
CA GLN A 24 -21.71 -11.04 -1.10
C GLN A 24 -22.20 -9.64 -0.74
N TRP A 25 -21.27 -8.85 -0.35
CA TRP A 25 -21.45 -7.42 -0.25
C TRP A 25 -22.11 -6.94 -1.56
N PRO A 26 -23.21 -6.17 -1.50
CA PRO A 26 -23.85 -5.71 -2.71
C PRO A 26 -22.86 -4.86 -3.50
N LEU A 27 -22.52 -5.29 -4.71
CA LEU A 27 -21.68 -4.54 -5.61
C LEU A 27 -22.41 -3.25 -6.01
N HIS A 28 -21.82 -2.11 -5.73
CA HIS A 28 -22.30 -0.80 -6.16
C HIS A 28 -21.50 -0.38 -7.41
N PRO A 29 -22.06 -0.52 -8.63
CA PRO A 29 -21.36 -0.13 -9.84
C PRO A 29 -20.88 1.32 -9.72
N GLN A 30 -19.58 1.54 -9.88
CA GLN A 30 -19.03 2.89 -9.87
C GLN A 30 -19.58 3.65 -11.09
N ALA A 31 -20.13 4.87 -10.85
CA ALA A 31 -20.54 5.75 -11.93
C ALA A 31 -19.32 6.15 -12.78
N GLY A 32 -19.50 6.23 -14.10
CA GLY A 32 -18.46 6.71 -15.00
C GLY A 32 -17.41 5.66 -15.42
N VAL A 33 -17.55 4.38 -15.04
CA VAL A 33 -16.68 3.33 -15.56
C VAL A 33 -16.92 3.13 -17.05
N PRO A 34 -15.90 3.36 -17.92
CA PRO A 34 -16.01 3.12 -19.35
C PRO A 34 -16.28 1.64 -19.64
N LYS A 35 -17.15 1.37 -20.60
CA LYS A 35 -17.48 -0.01 -21.02
C LYS A 35 -16.99 -0.29 -22.42
N GLY A 36 -16.50 -1.51 -22.63
CA GLY A 36 -16.22 -2.04 -23.94
C GLY A 36 -17.48 -2.47 -24.68
N ALA A 37 -17.33 -2.93 -25.93
CA ALA A 37 -18.43 -3.44 -26.73
C ALA A 37 -19.10 -4.68 -26.13
N ASP A 38 -18.40 -5.43 -25.27
CA ASP A 38 -18.87 -6.57 -24.52
C ASP A 38 -19.59 -6.21 -23.21
N GLY A 39 -19.75 -4.91 -22.92
CA GLY A 39 -20.38 -4.40 -21.70
C GLY A 39 -19.49 -4.45 -20.45
N LYS A 40 -18.28 -4.99 -20.54
CA LYS A 40 -17.33 -5.05 -19.43
C LYS A 40 -16.55 -3.73 -19.26
N PRO A 41 -15.97 -3.47 -18.08
CA PRO A 41 -15.11 -2.32 -17.87
C PRO A 41 -13.96 -2.27 -18.88
N ASN A 42 -13.81 -1.13 -19.57
CA ASN A 42 -12.67 -0.87 -20.46
C ASN A 42 -11.57 -0.14 -19.67
N LEU A 43 -10.66 -0.90 -19.08
CA LEU A 43 -9.57 -0.36 -18.27
C LEU A 43 -8.50 0.39 -19.08
N ASN A 44 -8.47 0.21 -20.41
CA ASN A 44 -7.56 0.91 -21.31
C ASN A 44 -8.13 2.21 -21.88
N ALA A 45 -9.38 2.57 -21.51
CA ALA A 45 -9.96 3.85 -21.90
C ALA A 45 -9.11 5.03 -21.40
N PRO A 46 -9.22 6.22 -22.02
CA PRO A 46 -8.59 7.43 -21.50
C PRO A 46 -8.97 7.66 -20.03
N PHE A 47 -8.03 8.17 -19.25
CA PHE A 47 -8.29 8.52 -17.85
C PHE A 47 -9.23 9.74 -17.74
N PRO A 48 -10.06 9.79 -16.66
CA PRO A 48 -10.92 10.94 -16.40
C PRO A 48 -10.11 12.15 -15.94
N ARG A 49 -10.67 13.34 -16.12
CA ARG A 49 -10.11 14.60 -15.64
C ARG A 49 -11.04 15.25 -14.63
N THR A 50 -10.48 15.94 -13.68
CA THR A 50 -11.19 16.83 -12.76
C THR A 50 -11.64 18.12 -13.45
N ALA A 51 -12.49 18.91 -12.81
CA ALA A 51 -13.00 20.16 -13.37
C ALA A 51 -11.90 21.20 -13.66
N ASP A 52 -10.77 21.13 -12.94
CA ASP A 52 -9.58 21.98 -13.14
C ASP A 52 -8.60 21.40 -14.17
N GLY A 53 -8.98 20.32 -14.86
CA GLY A 53 -8.27 19.75 -16.00
C GLY A 53 -7.14 18.76 -15.65
N HIS A 54 -6.85 18.52 -14.37
CA HIS A 54 -5.88 17.53 -13.95
C HIS A 54 -6.42 16.10 -14.05
N PRO A 55 -5.56 15.07 -14.16
CA PRO A 55 -6.00 13.68 -14.06
C PRO A 55 -6.77 13.45 -12.75
N ASP A 56 -7.94 12.83 -12.84
CA ASP A 56 -8.66 12.38 -11.65
C ASP A 56 -8.05 11.05 -11.17
N LEU A 57 -7.39 11.09 -10.03
CA LEU A 57 -6.80 9.92 -9.38
C LEU A 57 -7.76 9.24 -8.40
N SER A 58 -8.96 9.80 -8.20
CA SER A 58 -9.95 9.26 -7.26
C SER A 58 -10.36 7.84 -7.61
N GLY A 59 -10.64 7.05 -6.59
CA GLY A 59 -11.09 5.67 -6.70
C GLY A 59 -10.39 4.75 -5.73
N VAL A 60 -10.82 3.49 -5.74
CA VAL A 60 -10.18 2.40 -4.99
C VAL A 60 -9.17 1.73 -5.92
N TRP A 61 -7.95 1.59 -5.43
CA TRP A 61 -6.82 1.03 -6.16
C TRP A 61 -6.33 -0.22 -5.46
N ASP A 62 -6.28 -1.32 -6.20
CA ASP A 62 -5.91 -2.63 -5.68
C ASP A 62 -4.60 -3.12 -6.31
N ILE A 63 -4.03 -4.13 -5.71
CA ILE A 63 -2.83 -4.79 -6.22
C ILE A 63 -3.11 -5.41 -7.58
N ILE A 64 -2.15 -5.31 -8.47
CA ILE A 64 -2.15 -6.07 -9.71
C ILE A 64 -1.17 -7.24 -9.59
N SER A 65 -1.56 -8.42 -10.08
CA SER A 65 -0.60 -9.50 -10.21
C SER A 65 0.51 -9.09 -11.17
N ALA A 66 1.59 -8.58 -10.61
CA ALA A 66 2.71 -8.05 -11.37
C ALA A 66 3.57 -9.14 -12.03
N ARG A 67 3.25 -10.44 -11.84
CA ARG A 67 4.04 -11.55 -12.40
C ARG A 67 4.23 -11.47 -13.91
N ASN A 68 3.21 -10.98 -14.61
CA ASN A 68 3.21 -10.87 -16.07
C ASN A 68 3.52 -9.45 -16.57
N LEU A 69 3.74 -8.49 -15.65
CA LEU A 69 4.17 -7.15 -16.01
C LEU A 69 5.70 -7.16 -16.16
N GLU A 70 6.19 -6.67 -17.28
CA GLU A 70 7.61 -6.53 -17.55
C GLU A 70 8.43 -7.81 -17.29
N PRO A 71 8.10 -8.96 -17.92
CA PRO A 71 8.77 -10.24 -17.66
C PRO A 71 10.26 -10.21 -17.96
N ASN A 72 10.70 -9.31 -18.85
CA ASN A 72 12.09 -9.12 -19.25
C ASN A 72 12.80 -8.00 -18.47
N GLY A 73 12.22 -7.55 -17.36
CA GLY A 73 12.72 -6.41 -16.58
C GLY A 73 12.14 -5.07 -17.02
N PRO A 74 12.53 -3.98 -16.35
CA PRO A 74 12.02 -2.65 -16.67
C PRO A 74 12.43 -2.22 -18.07
N PRO A 75 11.60 -1.46 -18.80
CA PRO A 75 12.00 -0.81 -20.03
C PRO A 75 13.23 0.09 -19.83
N PRO A 76 14.05 0.30 -20.86
CA PRO A 76 15.22 1.17 -20.76
C PRO A 76 14.88 2.55 -20.19
N GLY A 77 15.68 3.00 -19.22
CA GLY A 77 15.51 4.29 -18.55
C GLY A 77 14.37 4.35 -17.51
N ARG A 78 13.67 3.24 -17.26
CA ARG A 78 12.64 3.17 -16.21
C ARG A 78 13.20 2.55 -14.93
N PRO A 79 12.84 3.08 -13.75
CA PRO A 79 13.18 2.46 -12.47
C PRO A 79 12.61 1.02 -12.35
N PRO A 80 13.21 0.15 -11.52
CA PRO A 80 12.73 -1.21 -11.33
C PRO A 80 11.29 -1.24 -10.78
N LEU A 81 10.52 -2.25 -11.19
CA LEU A 81 9.16 -2.50 -10.72
C LEU A 81 9.20 -3.39 -9.48
N VAL A 82 8.70 -2.88 -8.36
CA VAL A 82 8.51 -3.68 -7.13
C VAL A 82 7.30 -4.60 -7.30
N ARG A 83 7.49 -5.88 -6.97
CA ARG A 83 6.48 -6.94 -7.04
C ARG A 83 6.32 -7.58 -5.67
N GLY A 84 5.23 -7.27 -5.00
CA GLY A 84 5.00 -7.74 -3.62
C GLY A 84 5.71 -6.88 -2.59
N GLY A 85 5.84 -7.38 -1.37
CA GLY A 85 6.25 -6.64 -0.19
C GLY A 85 7.77 -6.50 0.03
N ASP A 86 8.62 -6.69 -0.99
CA ASP A 86 10.09 -6.62 -0.88
C ASP A 86 10.66 -5.67 -1.93
N ILE A 87 11.10 -4.49 -1.48
CA ILE A 87 11.74 -3.51 -2.37
C ILE A 87 13.10 -4.01 -2.86
N LEU A 88 13.88 -4.67 -2.00
CA LEU A 88 15.20 -5.19 -2.36
C LEU A 88 15.14 -6.16 -3.55
N GLY A 89 14.11 -7.00 -3.60
CA GLY A 89 13.93 -7.96 -4.68
C GLY A 89 13.79 -7.34 -6.09
N ALA A 90 13.52 -6.03 -6.17
CA ALA A 90 13.44 -5.30 -7.43
C ALA A 90 14.83 -4.84 -7.96
N PHE A 91 15.85 -4.84 -7.11
CA PHE A 91 17.20 -4.35 -7.44
C PHE A 91 18.18 -5.49 -7.61
N LYS A 92 18.67 -5.71 -8.83
CA LYS A 92 19.61 -6.79 -9.15
C LYS A 92 20.93 -6.70 -8.38
N ASP A 93 21.40 -5.48 -8.15
CA ASP A 93 22.67 -5.20 -7.45
C ASP A 93 22.45 -4.92 -5.96
N GLY A 94 21.25 -5.14 -5.43
CA GLY A 94 20.85 -4.82 -4.07
C GLY A 94 20.54 -3.34 -3.86
N LEU A 95 20.05 -3.01 -2.67
CA LEU A 95 19.82 -1.63 -2.25
C LEU A 95 21.16 -0.97 -1.85
N PRO A 96 21.32 0.34 -2.04
CA PRO A 96 22.49 1.09 -1.56
C PRO A 96 22.41 1.33 -0.04
N ILE A 97 22.28 0.27 0.75
CA ILE A 97 21.98 0.29 2.19
C ILE A 97 23.25 0.43 3.03
N GLN A 98 23.19 1.21 4.11
CA GLN A 98 24.26 1.35 5.08
C GLN A 98 24.45 0.06 5.90
N PRO A 99 25.67 -0.25 6.42
CA PRO A 99 25.92 -1.52 7.13
C PRO A 99 25.01 -1.77 8.34
N TRP A 100 24.76 -0.75 9.17
CA TRP A 100 23.86 -0.87 10.30
C TRP A 100 22.41 -1.16 9.87
N ALA A 101 21.96 -0.48 8.82
CA ALA A 101 20.62 -0.63 8.27
C ALA A 101 20.41 -2.01 7.64
N ALA A 102 21.45 -2.54 6.96
CA ALA A 102 21.45 -3.91 6.45
C ALA A 102 21.35 -4.93 7.58
N LYS A 103 22.08 -4.72 8.67
CA LYS A 103 22.01 -5.58 9.86
C LYS A 103 20.65 -5.54 10.53
N LEU A 104 20.06 -4.36 10.68
CA LEU A 104 18.71 -4.22 11.23
C LEU A 104 17.68 -4.92 10.35
N ARG A 105 17.76 -4.76 9.02
CA ARG A 105 16.88 -5.47 8.07
C ARG A 105 17.01 -6.99 8.21
N GLU A 106 18.23 -7.50 8.31
CA GLU A 106 18.47 -8.92 8.55
C GLU A 106 17.80 -9.40 9.84
N ASN A 107 17.99 -8.68 10.95
CA ASN A 107 17.37 -8.99 12.24
C ASN A 107 15.84 -9.00 12.16
N ARG A 108 15.24 -8.00 11.51
CA ARG A 108 13.79 -7.90 11.29
C ARG A 108 13.27 -9.06 10.45
N THR A 109 13.94 -9.38 9.34
CA THR A 109 13.58 -10.53 8.48
C THR A 109 13.65 -11.85 9.27
N ASN A 110 14.70 -12.05 10.09
CA ASN A 110 14.89 -13.26 10.88
C ASN A 110 13.93 -13.36 12.08
N SER A 111 13.36 -12.25 12.51
CA SER A 111 12.36 -12.22 13.60
C SER A 111 10.99 -12.78 13.20
N GLN A 112 10.82 -13.20 11.95
CA GLN A 112 9.55 -13.71 11.41
C GLN A 112 8.38 -12.72 11.59
N GLY A 113 8.66 -11.42 11.48
CA GLY A 113 7.64 -10.37 11.57
C GLY A 113 7.28 -9.98 13.01
N LEU A 114 8.06 -10.42 14.04
CA LEU A 114 7.77 -10.08 15.44
C LEU A 114 7.63 -8.57 15.69
N PHE A 115 8.39 -7.77 14.96
CA PHE A 115 8.39 -6.31 15.07
C PHE A 115 7.75 -5.62 13.85
N ASP A 116 7.10 -6.37 12.97
CA ASP A 116 6.35 -5.83 11.86
C ASP A 116 5.24 -4.90 12.39
N PRO A 117 5.15 -3.65 11.92
CA PRO A 117 4.14 -2.72 12.42
C PRO A 117 2.72 -3.24 12.18
N ASP A 118 2.44 -3.86 11.03
CA ASP A 118 1.13 -4.43 10.72
C ASP A 118 0.74 -5.53 11.73
N GLY A 119 1.65 -6.47 11.99
CA GLY A 119 1.44 -7.53 12.97
C GLY A 119 1.25 -7.03 14.41
N ASN A 120 1.73 -5.84 14.72
CA ASN A 120 1.60 -5.20 16.04
C ASN A 120 0.50 -4.14 16.11
N CYS A 121 -0.35 -4.03 15.09
CA CYS A 121 -1.41 -3.02 14.98
C CYS A 121 -0.88 -1.58 15.08
N MET A 122 0.31 -1.34 14.58
CA MET A 122 0.93 -0.03 14.46
C MET A 122 0.81 0.47 13.01
N PRO A 123 0.83 1.78 12.79
CA PRO A 123 0.84 2.31 11.43
C PRO A 123 2.04 1.78 10.65
N GLN A 124 1.81 1.32 9.44
CA GLN A 124 2.86 0.93 8.51
C GLN A 124 3.67 2.13 8.03
N GLY A 125 4.85 1.88 7.46
CA GLY A 125 5.64 2.92 6.83
C GLY A 125 4.96 3.51 5.58
N PRO A 126 5.31 4.75 5.19
CA PRO A 126 4.61 5.46 4.12
C PRO A 126 4.68 4.75 2.76
N VAL A 127 5.73 3.95 2.54
CA VAL A 127 5.94 3.18 1.31
C VAL A 127 5.25 1.82 1.37
N GLU A 128 5.15 1.22 2.54
CA GLU A 128 4.49 -0.08 2.73
C GLU A 128 3.07 -0.08 2.20
N TYR A 129 2.30 0.97 2.44
CA TYR A 129 0.94 1.10 1.92
C TYR A 129 0.85 1.05 0.39
N HIS A 130 1.94 1.36 -0.32
CA HIS A 130 1.97 1.24 -1.78
C HIS A 130 2.23 -0.19 -2.25
N ILE A 131 2.81 -1.03 -1.42
CA ILE A 131 3.19 -2.42 -1.77
C ILE A 131 2.40 -3.46 -1.00
N ASP A 132 1.55 -3.01 -0.08
CA ASP A 132 0.65 -3.84 0.70
C ASP A 132 -0.36 -4.56 -0.20
N PRO A 133 -0.75 -5.81 0.12
CA PRO A 133 -1.81 -6.50 -0.62
C PRO A 133 -3.20 -5.87 -0.45
N GLN A 134 -3.43 -5.07 0.57
CA GLN A 134 -4.71 -4.38 0.77
C GLN A 134 -4.88 -3.23 -0.23
N PRO A 135 -6.14 -2.92 -0.58
CA PRO A 135 -6.44 -1.77 -1.43
C PRO A 135 -6.28 -0.45 -0.68
N PHE A 136 -6.15 0.62 -1.44
CA PHE A 136 -6.25 1.98 -0.93
C PHE A 136 -7.18 2.84 -1.78
N LYS A 137 -7.73 3.87 -1.16
CA LYS A 137 -8.62 4.83 -1.81
C LYS A 137 -7.94 6.19 -1.91
N ILE A 138 -8.02 6.80 -3.08
CA ILE A 138 -7.68 8.20 -3.27
C ILE A 138 -8.98 9.01 -3.33
N VAL A 139 -9.03 10.09 -2.54
CA VAL A 139 -10.08 11.11 -2.60
C VAL A 139 -9.42 12.42 -2.98
N GLN A 140 -9.67 12.88 -4.20
CA GLN A 140 -9.02 14.08 -4.75
C GLN A 140 -9.93 15.28 -4.66
N THR A 141 -9.41 16.36 -4.09
CA THR A 141 -10.01 17.69 -4.12
C THR A 141 -9.01 18.73 -4.62
N PRO A 142 -9.41 19.92 -5.03
CA PRO A 142 -8.47 20.96 -5.50
C PRO A 142 -7.43 21.38 -4.47
N ARG A 143 -7.71 21.27 -3.17
CA ARG A 143 -6.84 21.76 -2.10
C ARG A 143 -6.10 20.68 -1.33
N GLN A 144 -6.55 19.45 -1.43
CA GLN A 144 -5.93 18.31 -0.77
C GLN A 144 -6.33 17.00 -1.45
N ILE A 145 -5.43 16.03 -1.36
CA ILE A 145 -5.68 14.66 -1.75
C ILE A 145 -5.54 13.80 -0.51
N LEU A 146 -6.54 12.97 -0.24
CA LEU A 146 -6.48 11.97 0.82
C LEU A 146 -6.12 10.62 0.21
N TYR A 147 -5.09 10.01 0.74
CA TYR A 147 -4.71 8.63 0.48
C TYR A 147 -5.10 7.81 1.72
N ILE A 148 -6.02 6.88 1.55
CA ILE A 148 -6.61 6.09 2.63
C ILE A 148 -6.33 4.62 2.34
N SER A 149 -5.48 3.97 3.13
CA SER A 149 -5.28 2.52 3.02
C SER A 149 -6.31 1.77 3.86
N GLU A 150 -6.72 0.59 3.41
CA GLU A 150 -7.52 -0.33 4.20
C GLU A 150 -6.72 -0.88 5.39
N SER A 151 -5.39 -0.95 5.24
CA SER A 151 -4.51 -1.48 6.28
C SER A 151 -4.20 -0.44 7.36
N ASN A 152 -4.24 -0.86 8.61
CA ASN A 152 -3.70 -0.23 9.82
C ASN A 152 -3.62 1.32 9.85
N TYR A 153 -4.76 2.02 9.85
CA TYR A 153 -4.83 3.48 10.00
C TYR A 153 -4.07 4.28 8.92
N GLY A 154 -3.86 3.72 7.74
CA GLY A 154 -3.13 4.34 6.64
C GLY A 154 -3.83 5.56 6.06
N LEU A 155 -3.74 6.70 6.74
CA LEU A 155 -4.26 7.98 6.25
C LEU A 155 -3.13 8.96 6.00
N ARG A 156 -2.94 9.36 4.74
CA ARG A 156 -2.01 10.43 4.36
C ARG A 156 -2.79 11.58 3.71
N THR A 157 -2.41 12.80 4.04
CA THR A 157 -2.96 14.01 3.40
C THR A 157 -1.87 14.66 2.57
N PHE A 158 -2.10 14.80 1.27
CA PHE A 158 -1.25 15.59 0.39
C PHE A 158 -1.84 16.98 0.25
N TYR A 159 -1.18 17.98 0.78
CA TYR A 159 -1.64 19.38 0.71
C TYR A 159 -1.34 19.96 -0.67
N MET A 160 -2.39 20.44 -1.37
CA MET A 160 -2.32 20.93 -2.74
C MET A 160 -2.48 22.45 -2.81
N ASP A 161 -2.40 23.16 -1.69
CA ASP A 161 -2.69 24.60 -1.57
C ASP A 161 -1.47 25.49 -1.74
N GLY A 162 -0.35 24.93 -2.21
CA GLY A 162 0.90 25.68 -2.47
C GLY A 162 1.76 25.94 -1.25
N ARG A 163 1.40 25.38 -0.08
CA ARG A 163 2.27 25.47 1.09
C ARG A 163 3.60 24.76 0.86
N ARG A 164 4.61 25.16 1.62
CA ARG A 164 5.92 24.50 1.60
C ARG A 164 5.97 23.35 2.59
N LEU A 165 6.83 22.38 2.34
CA LEU A 165 7.22 21.40 3.35
C LEU A 165 7.81 22.14 4.56
N PRO A 166 7.47 21.75 5.81
CA PRO A 166 8.15 22.23 6.98
C PRO A 166 9.64 21.82 6.94
N GLU A 167 10.49 22.59 7.56
CA GLU A 167 11.87 22.19 7.74
C GLU A 167 11.94 20.88 8.55
N MET A 168 12.93 20.04 8.22
CA MET A 168 13.09 18.76 8.89
C MET A 168 13.35 18.99 10.38
N GLY A 169 12.64 18.27 11.24
CA GLY A 169 12.71 18.42 12.70
C GLY A 169 12.03 19.66 13.28
N SER A 170 11.44 20.52 12.44
CA SER A 170 10.71 21.72 12.92
C SER A 170 9.30 21.44 13.46
N VAL A 171 8.79 20.24 13.20
CA VAL A 171 7.49 19.73 13.67
C VAL A 171 7.69 18.35 14.28
N PRO A 172 6.81 17.90 15.19
CA PRO A 172 6.85 16.52 15.67
C PRO A 172 6.78 15.53 14.51
N PRO A 173 7.47 14.39 14.59
CA PRO A 173 7.44 13.38 13.53
C PRO A 173 6.04 12.76 13.39
N TYR A 174 5.67 12.46 12.15
CA TYR A 174 4.45 11.77 11.78
C TYR A 174 4.75 10.36 11.32
N TRP A 175 3.90 9.41 11.60
CA TRP A 175 4.04 8.05 11.08
C TRP A 175 4.10 8.02 9.54
N HIS A 176 3.30 8.83 8.88
CA HIS A 176 3.21 8.88 7.41
C HIS A 176 3.87 10.13 6.81
N GLY A 177 4.62 10.87 7.63
CA GLY A 177 5.25 12.12 7.23
C GLY A 177 4.26 13.27 6.97
N TYR A 178 4.82 14.44 6.77
CA TYR A 178 4.11 15.62 6.28
C TYR A 178 4.28 15.70 4.76
N SER A 179 3.20 15.82 4.00
CA SER A 179 3.23 15.72 2.54
C SER A 179 2.63 16.93 1.85
N VAL A 180 3.35 17.48 0.88
CA VAL A 180 2.85 18.54 0.00
C VAL A 180 2.85 18.04 -1.45
N GLY A 181 1.85 18.42 -2.21
CA GLY A 181 1.69 18.01 -3.59
C GLY A 181 1.62 19.18 -4.56
N ARG A 182 2.01 18.94 -5.79
CA ARG A 182 1.83 19.83 -6.93
C ARG A 182 1.63 19.04 -8.21
N TRP A 183 0.98 19.64 -9.17
CA TRP A 183 0.89 19.07 -10.50
C TRP A 183 2.09 19.48 -11.36
N ASP A 184 2.64 18.51 -12.09
CA ASP A 184 3.66 18.66 -13.13
C ASP A 184 3.08 18.04 -14.41
N GLY A 185 2.39 18.85 -15.19
CA GLY A 185 1.55 18.35 -16.29
C GLY A 185 0.48 17.36 -15.77
N ASP A 186 0.47 16.16 -16.32
CA ASP A 186 -0.45 15.07 -15.92
C ASP A 186 0.10 14.18 -14.80
N THR A 187 1.15 14.62 -14.11
CA THR A 187 1.76 13.89 -13.00
C THR A 187 1.56 14.64 -11.68
N LEU A 188 0.98 13.99 -10.68
CA LEU A 188 1.00 14.49 -9.32
C LEU A 188 2.38 14.20 -8.72
N VAL A 189 3.07 15.23 -8.26
CA VAL A 189 4.33 15.12 -7.54
C VAL A 189 4.06 15.42 -6.06
N VAL A 190 4.42 14.49 -5.19
CA VAL A 190 4.27 14.62 -3.74
C VAL A 190 5.66 14.55 -3.11
N GLU A 191 5.99 15.53 -2.28
CA GLU A 191 7.21 15.55 -1.48
C GLU A 191 6.83 15.45 -0.01
N SER A 192 7.56 14.61 0.75
CA SER A 192 7.23 14.31 2.14
C SER A 192 8.49 14.24 3.00
N ASN A 193 8.37 14.68 4.25
CA ASN A 193 9.43 14.63 5.27
C ASN A 193 8.82 14.52 6.68
N ASN A 194 9.67 14.66 7.72
CA ASN A 194 9.27 14.59 9.13
C ASN A 194 8.55 13.28 9.49
N PHE A 195 9.16 12.17 9.09
CA PHE A 195 8.68 10.84 9.40
C PHE A 195 9.13 10.36 10.78
N HIS A 196 8.35 9.52 11.40
CA HIS A 196 8.74 8.79 12.59
C HIS A 196 9.57 7.57 12.18
N GLY A 197 10.87 7.73 12.11
CA GLY A 197 11.85 6.72 11.70
C GLY A 197 12.56 6.04 12.87
N VAL A 198 13.53 5.17 12.57
CA VAL A 198 14.41 4.59 13.58
C VAL A 198 15.54 5.54 13.93
N ASP A 199 15.97 5.48 15.19
CA ASP A 199 17.20 6.09 15.64
C ASP A 199 18.37 5.08 15.47
N PRO A 200 19.34 5.33 14.57
CA PRO A 200 20.46 4.42 14.32
C PRO A 200 21.30 4.12 15.56
N ASP A 201 21.39 5.06 16.49
CA ASP A 201 22.22 4.94 17.69
C ASP A 201 21.57 4.07 18.77
N ASN A 202 20.27 3.78 18.63
CA ASN A 202 19.48 3.06 19.63
C ASN A 202 18.79 1.79 19.07
N VAL A 203 19.10 1.35 17.86
CA VAL A 203 18.41 0.18 17.24
C VAL A 203 18.58 -1.14 17.99
N ASP A 204 19.68 -1.28 18.77
CA ASP A 204 19.99 -2.47 19.54
C ASP A 204 19.63 -2.34 21.03
N ALA A 205 19.02 -1.22 21.45
CA ALA A 205 18.66 -1.00 22.84
C ALA A 205 17.62 -2.05 23.29
N LYS A 206 18.01 -2.89 24.24
CA LYS A 206 17.17 -4.01 24.73
C LYS A 206 15.88 -3.55 25.41
N ASP A 207 15.87 -2.32 25.90
CA ASP A 207 14.78 -1.72 26.67
C ASP A 207 13.89 -0.78 25.83
N LEU A 208 14.07 -0.75 24.49
CA LEU A 208 13.17 0.03 23.63
C LEU A 208 11.76 -0.54 23.69
N PRO A 209 10.74 0.28 24.01
CA PRO A 209 9.35 -0.13 23.86
C PRO A 209 9.08 -0.66 22.44
N ASP A 210 8.21 -1.66 22.33
CA ASP A 210 7.92 -2.34 21.04
C ASP A 210 7.44 -1.37 19.96
N ILE A 211 6.76 -0.27 20.34
CA ILE A 211 6.34 0.79 19.43
C ILE A 211 7.53 1.42 18.67
N PHE A 212 8.69 1.61 19.31
CA PHE A 212 9.86 2.16 18.63
C PHE A 212 10.58 1.13 17.76
N ARG A 213 10.47 -0.16 18.09
CA ARG A 213 11.01 -1.25 17.25
C ARG A 213 10.22 -1.44 15.96
N SER A 214 8.93 -1.11 15.99
CA SER A 214 8.03 -1.14 14.83
C SER A 214 8.13 0.10 13.95
N ALA A 215 8.83 1.16 14.35
CA ALA A 215 9.01 2.36 13.53
C ALA A 215 9.96 2.15 12.36
N GLY A 216 9.82 2.96 11.33
CA GLY A 216 10.80 3.08 10.25
C GLY A 216 10.95 1.83 9.39
N TRP A 217 9.86 1.25 8.90
CA TRP A 217 9.85 0.18 7.90
C TRP A 217 9.43 0.73 6.55
N LEU A 218 10.22 0.45 5.49
CA LEU A 218 9.87 0.79 4.10
C LEU A 218 9.16 -0.36 3.38
N ASP A 219 9.39 -1.60 3.83
CA ASP A 219 8.85 -2.80 3.20
C ASP A 219 8.62 -3.91 4.23
N HIS A 220 7.85 -4.93 3.85
CA HIS A 220 7.54 -6.09 4.72
C HIS A 220 8.76 -6.96 5.08
N LYS A 221 9.96 -6.62 4.58
CA LYS A 221 11.22 -7.27 4.97
C LYS A 221 12.04 -6.41 5.94
N GLY A 222 11.47 -5.26 6.34
CA GLY A 222 12.03 -4.40 7.36
C GLY A 222 13.19 -3.54 6.90
N ALA A 223 13.26 -3.17 5.62
CA ALA A 223 14.19 -2.16 5.15
C ALA A 223 13.98 -0.86 5.94
N PRO A 224 14.96 -0.37 6.71
CA PRO A 224 14.73 0.73 7.63
C PRO A 224 14.78 2.09 6.96
N TYR A 225 14.13 3.07 7.60
CA TYR A 225 14.35 4.50 7.38
C TYR A 225 14.47 5.23 8.71
N THR A 226 15.16 6.38 8.68
CA THR A 226 15.36 7.26 9.84
C THR A 226 14.43 8.48 9.78
N GLU A 227 14.48 9.33 10.78
CA GLU A 227 13.75 10.61 10.76
C GLU A 227 14.24 11.57 9.67
N GLU A 228 15.42 11.29 9.06
CA GLU A 228 15.95 12.09 7.94
C GLU A 228 15.37 11.69 6.57
N LEU A 229 14.45 10.71 6.54
CA LEU A 229 13.80 10.28 5.31
C LEU A 229 13.13 11.46 4.59
N LYS A 230 13.42 11.57 3.30
CA LYS A 230 12.68 12.37 2.32
C LYS A 230 12.12 11.43 1.27
N LEU A 231 10.84 11.57 0.99
CA LEU A 231 10.19 10.87 -0.12
C LEU A 231 9.82 11.87 -1.21
N ALA A 232 10.08 11.48 -2.46
CA ALA A 232 9.48 12.10 -3.64
C ALA A 232 8.68 11.03 -4.38
N GLU A 233 7.39 11.27 -4.54
CA GLU A 233 6.45 10.33 -5.15
C GLU A 233 5.82 10.97 -6.37
N ARG A 234 5.74 10.24 -7.48
CA ARG A 234 5.15 10.69 -8.74
C ARG A 234 4.03 9.76 -9.12
N PHE A 235 2.79 10.25 -9.04
CA PHE A 235 1.59 9.49 -9.38
C PHE A 235 1.17 9.84 -10.80
N ARG A 236 1.02 8.84 -11.63
CA ARG A 236 0.59 8.95 -13.01
C ARG A 236 -0.52 7.96 -13.32
N ARG A 237 -1.57 8.42 -14.00
CA ARG A 237 -2.67 7.59 -14.47
C ARG A 237 -2.63 7.51 -16.00
N PRO A 238 -1.93 6.51 -16.60
CA PRO A 238 -1.74 6.44 -18.06
C PRO A 238 -3.04 6.09 -18.81
N ASN A 239 -3.98 5.42 -18.16
CA ASN A 239 -5.30 5.06 -18.67
C ASN A 239 -6.30 4.96 -17.51
N PHE A 240 -7.56 4.63 -17.82
CA PHE A 240 -8.60 4.53 -16.79
C PHE A 240 -8.23 3.55 -15.68
N GLY A 241 -7.68 2.40 -16.03
CA GLY A 241 -7.51 1.27 -15.11
C GLY A 241 -6.17 1.21 -14.38
N THR A 242 -5.21 2.07 -14.70
CA THR A 242 -3.83 1.94 -14.19
C THR A 242 -3.40 3.18 -13.43
N LEU A 243 -2.86 2.98 -12.25
CA LEU A 243 -2.10 3.98 -11.49
C LEU A 243 -0.66 3.50 -11.37
N GLU A 244 0.28 4.33 -11.81
CA GLU A 244 1.70 4.13 -11.65
C GLU A 244 2.24 5.11 -10.62
N ILE A 245 2.97 4.58 -9.64
CA ILE A 245 3.59 5.36 -8.57
C ILE A 245 5.11 5.13 -8.66
N GLU A 246 5.85 6.20 -8.90
CA GLU A 246 7.30 6.19 -8.82
C GLU A 246 7.72 6.81 -7.49
N VAL A 247 8.51 6.08 -6.72
CA VAL A 247 8.92 6.46 -5.37
C VAL A 247 10.43 6.61 -5.33
N THR A 248 10.90 7.78 -4.93
CA THR A 248 12.32 8.04 -4.64
C THR A 248 12.50 8.15 -3.13
N VAL A 249 13.37 7.31 -2.60
CA VAL A 249 13.78 7.29 -1.19
C VAL A 249 15.13 7.99 -1.08
N ASP A 250 15.21 9.00 -0.23
CA ASP A 250 16.44 9.73 0.10
C ASP A 250 16.57 9.81 1.64
N ASP A 251 17.47 8.99 2.19
CA ASP A 251 17.80 8.94 3.62
C ASP A 251 19.29 8.62 3.77
N ALA A 252 20.11 9.66 3.92
CA ALA A 252 21.56 9.53 3.95
C ALA A 252 22.08 8.75 5.17
N LYS A 253 21.30 8.64 6.25
CA LYS A 253 21.66 7.82 7.41
C LYS A 253 21.46 6.33 7.14
N ALA A 254 20.39 5.95 6.42
CA ALA A 254 20.06 4.56 6.15
C ALA A 254 20.63 4.04 4.82
N TYR A 255 20.87 4.91 3.84
CA TYR A 255 21.29 4.56 2.49
C TYR A 255 22.48 5.39 2.02
N THR A 256 23.37 4.79 1.22
CA THR A 256 24.59 5.47 0.73
C THR A 256 24.32 6.44 -0.43
N LYS A 257 23.14 6.33 -1.06
CA LYS A 257 22.63 7.24 -2.11
C LYS A 257 21.12 7.06 -2.25
N PRO A 258 20.41 8.06 -2.77
CA PRO A 258 19.00 7.92 -3.12
C PRO A 258 18.76 6.79 -4.13
N PHE A 259 17.59 6.16 -4.06
CA PHE A 259 17.15 5.15 -5.02
C PHE A 259 15.68 5.30 -5.37
N THR A 260 15.32 4.85 -6.56
CA THR A 260 13.96 5.01 -7.10
C THR A 260 13.43 3.68 -7.61
N PHE A 261 12.15 3.42 -7.36
CA PHE A 261 11.44 2.25 -7.86
C PHE A 261 10.01 2.62 -8.25
N ARG A 262 9.31 1.68 -8.90
CA ARG A 262 7.93 1.86 -9.35
C ARG A 262 7.01 0.81 -8.77
N ILE A 263 5.74 1.20 -8.64
CA ILE A 263 4.62 0.35 -8.24
C ILE A 263 3.49 0.58 -9.23
N ILE A 264 2.75 -0.48 -9.58
CA ILE A 264 1.57 -0.39 -10.45
C ILE A 264 0.37 -0.91 -9.69
N ARG A 265 -0.72 -0.13 -9.72
CA ARG A 265 -2.01 -0.45 -9.12
C ARG A 265 -3.11 -0.42 -10.18
N ARG A 266 -4.17 -1.18 -9.95
CA ARG A 266 -5.35 -1.25 -10.84
C ARG A 266 -6.56 -0.66 -10.13
N ILE A 267 -7.37 0.11 -10.86
CA ILE A 267 -8.65 0.57 -10.36
C ILE A 267 -9.59 -0.59 -10.09
N VAL A 268 -10.28 -0.57 -8.97
CA VAL A 268 -11.40 -1.48 -8.67
C VAL A 268 -12.62 -0.96 -9.42
N ALA A 269 -13.00 -1.65 -10.49
CA ALA A 269 -14.05 -1.21 -11.41
C ALA A 269 -15.35 -2.07 -11.34
N ASP A 270 -15.34 -3.09 -10.49
CA ASP A 270 -16.46 -4.05 -10.35
C ASP A 270 -17.48 -3.61 -9.28
N GLY A 271 -17.24 -2.50 -8.59
CA GLY A 271 -18.09 -2.01 -7.51
C GLY A 271 -17.76 -2.57 -6.13
N SER A 272 -16.66 -3.32 -5.99
CA SER A 272 -16.13 -3.68 -4.67
C SER A 272 -15.65 -2.42 -3.95
N GLU A 273 -15.81 -2.40 -2.65
CA GLU A 273 -15.38 -1.30 -1.78
C GLU A 273 -14.36 -1.82 -0.76
N MET A 274 -13.64 -0.88 -0.17
CA MET A 274 -12.77 -1.18 0.96
C MET A 274 -13.62 -1.62 2.15
N VAL A 275 -13.12 -2.62 2.88
CA VAL A 275 -13.74 -3.05 4.13
C VAL A 275 -13.14 -2.30 5.31
N GLU A 276 -13.86 -2.26 6.41
CA GLU A 276 -13.34 -1.74 7.66
C GLU A 276 -12.35 -2.76 8.25
N TYR A 277 -11.12 -2.33 8.43
CA TYR A 277 -10.05 -3.15 9.02
C TYR A 277 -9.75 -2.69 10.45
N ILE A 278 -10.05 -3.55 11.41
CA ILE A 278 -9.78 -3.31 12.84
C ILE A 278 -8.74 -4.33 13.30
N CYS A 279 -7.49 -3.95 13.31
CA CYS A 279 -6.37 -4.84 13.60
C CYS A 279 -6.49 -5.57 14.94
N HIS A 280 -7.03 -4.91 15.96
CA HIS A 280 -7.21 -5.54 17.29
C HIS A 280 -8.35 -6.55 17.35
N GLU A 281 -9.22 -6.58 16.35
CA GLU A 281 -10.31 -7.53 16.29
C GLU A 281 -9.78 -8.94 16.05
N ASN A 282 -9.96 -9.83 17.04
CA ASN A 282 -9.45 -11.21 17.01
C ASN A 282 -7.92 -11.36 16.85
N GLN A 283 -7.14 -10.32 17.14
CA GLN A 283 -5.69 -10.36 17.01
C GLN A 283 -5.07 -11.40 17.95
N ASN A 284 -4.42 -12.39 17.38
CA ASN A 284 -3.70 -13.47 18.08
C ASN A 284 -2.21 -13.54 17.74
N PHE A 285 -1.72 -12.62 16.91
CA PHE A 285 -0.34 -12.66 16.41
C PHE A 285 0.68 -12.75 17.55
N LEU A 286 0.60 -11.88 18.53
CA LEU A 286 1.51 -11.87 19.68
C LEU A 286 1.44 -13.16 20.49
N LYS A 287 0.28 -13.83 20.56
CA LYS A 287 0.15 -15.13 21.25
C LYS A 287 0.80 -16.25 20.48
N LEU A 288 0.82 -16.15 19.12
CA LEU A 288 1.39 -17.15 18.24
C LEU A 288 2.91 -17.01 18.12
N THR A 289 3.44 -15.81 18.24
CA THR A 289 4.86 -15.48 18.11
C THR A 289 5.61 -15.41 19.44
N ALA A 290 4.88 -15.30 20.57
CA ALA A 290 5.50 -15.34 21.90
C ALA A 290 6.26 -16.64 22.09
N PRO A 291 7.51 -16.61 22.64
CA PRO A 291 8.22 -17.82 23.00
C PRO A 291 7.34 -18.67 23.93
N ARG A 292 7.09 -19.92 23.57
CA ARG A 292 6.44 -20.85 24.49
C ARG A 292 7.36 -21.01 25.70
N ARG A 293 6.91 -20.53 26.86
CA ARG A 293 7.59 -20.69 28.15
C ARG A 293 7.57 -22.16 28.56
#